data_2c1a1d49df67b10c6045849934863744
#
_entry.id   2c1a1d49df67b10c6045849934863744
#
_cell.length_a   1.000
_cell.length_b   1.000
_cell.length_c   1.000
_cell.angle_alpha   90.00
_cell.angle_beta   90.00
_cell.angle_gamma   90.00
#
_symmetry.space_group_name_H-M   'P 1'
#
loop_
_entity.id
_entity.type
_entity.pdbx_description
1 polymer ?
#
loop_
_entity_poly.entity_id
_entity_poly.type
_entity_poly.pdbx_seq_one_letter_code
_entity_poly.pdbx_strand_id
1 'polypeptide(L)'
;MGMFLNNKSPIINYRKMTENPYFVDKSDFISDLIKNSYANQYICITRPRRFGKTVMANMLAAFFDKNTNSSDIFDSLKISQYGEYKKHLNKHEVIYIDFSEVPDGCSNYKEYIARITTGLKFDLMQKYPELGLDTNKAVWDILSEILDKTNGQQFIFIMDEWDAVFHMPFIVDKDKDAFLLFLKSLLKSKAYVELAYMTGILPIAKYSSGSELNMFAEFQMTTMEVFCEYFGFTDDEVDELYSKYLKLHKNPKVTRKGLQEWYDGYRIASGGRLYNPRSVVFAFQYNQLSDYWTSSGPYDEIFYYIKNNIDDVRGDLALMVAGERIETRIQQYAAVSMELNTRSEIYSAMLVYGLLTYEDGEVFIPNKELMRKFEELLMKKEALGYIHNLAKESAKMLNATLAGDTETMEGILDHAHNTETPILSYNYETELAAIVNLVYLSARDKYRIERESKAGKGFVDFIFYPKKKDADCIILELKIDRSPDEAIEQIKEKNYALNFKGRLGEKSEYTGRILAVGISYSKETKYHSCKVQELTQ
;
A
#
# COMPACT_ATOMS: atom_id res chain seq x y z
N MET A 1 25.32 26.30 -7.42
CA MET A 1 24.27 25.40 -6.92
C MET A 1 22.93 25.95 -7.30
N GLY A 2 22.14 25.15 -7.96
CA GLY A 2 20.89 25.60 -8.51
C GLY A 2 19.67 25.06 -7.76
N MET A 3 18.51 25.48 -8.25
CA MET A 3 17.21 24.95 -7.80
C MET A 3 17.03 23.49 -8.23
N PHE A 4 17.47 23.17 -9.44
CA PHE A 4 17.35 21.86 -10.07
C PHE A 4 18.70 21.21 -10.36
N LEU A 5 19.70 21.99 -10.79
CA LEU A 5 21.03 21.48 -11.10
C LEU A 5 21.87 21.44 -9.82
N ASN A 6 22.31 20.24 -9.43
CA ASN A 6 23.13 19.99 -8.25
C ASN A 6 22.51 20.61 -6.97
N ASN A 7 21.25 20.27 -6.73
CA ASN A 7 20.46 20.75 -5.61
C ASN A 7 20.94 20.13 -4.28
N LYS A 8 21.09 20.95 -3.24
CA LYS A 8 21.53 20.50 -1.90
C LYS A 8 20.46 19.76 -1.09
N SER A 9 19.18 19.95 -1.41
CA SER A 9 18.10 19.36 -0.61
C SER A 9 18.20 17.83 -0.49
N PRO A 10 18.50 17.08 -1.57
CA PRO A 10 18.63 15.64 -1.52
C PRO A 10 19.65 15.13 -0.50
N ILE A 11 20.88 15.70 -0.49
CA ILE A 11 21.91 15.25 0.46
C ILE A 11 21.54 15.58 1.91
N ILE A 12 20.91 16.74 2.15
CA ILE A 12 20.44 17.12 3.48
C ILE A 12 19.36 16.15 3.97
N ASN A 13 18.41 15.83 3.10
CA ASN A 13 17.32 14.93 3.41
C ASN A 13 17.82 13.50 3.63
N TYR A 14 18.72 13.02 2.77
CA TYR A 14 19.28 11.67 2.91
C TYR A 14 20.14 11.53 4.17
N ARG A 15 20.95 12.54 4.50
CA ARG A 15 21.73 12.58 5.76
C ARG A 15 20.83 12.43 6.98
N LYS A 16 19.75 13.21 7.07
CA LYS A 16 18.76 13.08 8.16
C LYS A 16 18.16 11.67 8.24
N MET A 17 17.97 11.02 7.07
CA MET A 17 17.44 9.67 7.03
C MET A 17 18.46 8.65 7.57
N THR A 18 19.76 8.78 7.22
CA THR A 18 20.81 7.87 7.71
C THR A 18 21.08 8.01 9.21
N GLU A 19 20.77 9.16 9.79
CA GLU A 19 20.87 9.39 11.24
C GLU A 19 19.72 8.74 12.06
N ASN A 20 18.65 8.28 11.37
CA ASN A 20 17.53 7.61 12.05
C ASN A 20 17.98 6.24 12.59
N PRO A 21 17.75 5.91 13.88
CA PRO A 21 18.14 4.61 14.44
C PRO A 21 17.50 3.41 13.71
N TYR A 22 16.39 3.63 13.03
CA TYR A 22 15.68 2.62 12.23
C TYR A 22 15.98 2.74 10.73
N PHE A 23 17.10 3.33 10.37
CA PHE A 23 17.58 3.36 8.99
C PHE A 23 17.94 1.94 8.51
N VAL A 24 17.52 1.62 7.29
CA VAL A 24 17.90 0.40 6.56
C VAL A 24 18.74 0.81 5.35
N ASP A 25 19.93 0.26 5.25
CA ASP A 25 20.84 0.52 4.14
C ASP A 25 20.41 -0.24 2.89
N LYS A 26 19.93 0.51 1.89
CA LYS A 26 19.55 0.05 0.54
C LYS A 26 20.50 0.58 -0.53
N SER A 27 21.72 0.99 -0.16
CA SER A 27 22.65 1.65 -1.08
C SER A 27 23.17 0.74 -2.19
N ASP A 28 23.05 -0.58 -2.06
CA ASP A 28 23.34 -1.55 -3.14
C ASP A 28 22.48 -1.28 -4.38
N PHE A 29 21.31 -0.67 -4.23
CA PHE A 29 20.48 -0.20 -5.35
C PHE A 29 21.26 0.64 -6.35
N ILE A 30 22.20 1.48 -5.89
CA ILE A 30 23.04 2.31 -6.74
C ILE A 30 23.87 1.45 -7.69
N SER A 31 24.50 0.39 -7.17
CA SER A 31 25.32 -0.51 -7.98
C SER A 31 24.49 -1.25 -9.03
N ASP A 32 23.30 -1.68 -8.67
CA ASP A 32 22.41 -2.41 -9.56
C ASP A 32 21.76 -1.47 -10.59
N LEU A 33 21.48 -0.23 -10.20
CA LEU A 33 21.02 0.81 -11.13
C LEU A 33 22.11 1.12 -12.19
N ILE A 34 23.37 1.28 -11.77
CA ILE A 34 24.49 1.53 -12.67
C ILE A 34 24.64 0.35 -13.66
N LYS A 35 24.65 -0.90 -13.16
CA LYS A 35 24.74 -2.09 -14.03
C LYS A 35 23.58 -2.17 -15.04
N ASN A 36 22.37 -1.88 -14.61
CA ASN A 36 21.20 -1.85 -15.49
C ASN A 36 21.23 -0.70 -16.49
N SER A 37 21.85 0.44 -16.15
CA SER A 37 21.93 1.59 -17.04
C SER A 37 22.70 1.34 -18.32
N TYR A 38 23.59 0.37 -18.35
CA TYR A 38 24.28 -0.06 -19.59
C TYR A 38 23.33 -0.67 -20.63
N ALA A 39 22.22 -1.28 -20.19
CA ALA A 39 21.19 -1.83 -21.07
C ALA A 39 20.00 -0.86 -21.25
N ASN A 40 19.65 -0.13 -20.19
CA ASN A 40 18.48 0.73 -20.10
C ASN A 40 18.82 2.07 -19.43
N GLN A 41 19.14 3.06 -20.25
CA GLN A 41 19.49 4.41 -19.80
C GLN A 41 18.31 5.15 -19.10
N TYR A 42 17.07 4.71 -19.36
CA TYR A 42 15.85 5.31 -18.84
C TYR A 42 15.13 4.30 -17.94
N ILE A 43 15.09 4.57 -16.65
CA ILE A 43 14.53 3.67 -15.63
C ILE A 43 13.40 4.38 -14.90
N CYS A 44 12.22 3.76 -14.87
CA CYS A 44 11.08 4.23 -14.10
C CYS A 44 10.69 3.19 -13.04
N ILE A 45 10.63 3.64 -11.79
CA ILE A 45 10.23 2.81 -10.66
C ILE A 45 8.85 3.25 -10.18
N THR A 46 7.88 2.37 -10.26
CA THR A 46 6.52 2.63 -9.76
C THR A 46 6.25 1.80 -8.51
N ARG A 47 5.88 2.48 -7.43
CA ARG A 47 5.62 1.88 -6.12
C ARG A 47 4.48 2.63 -5.42
N PRO A 48 3.71 1.97 -4.55
CA PRO A 48 2.73 2.64 -3.71
C PRO A 48 3.34 3.78 -2.89
N ARG A 49 2.49 4.64 -2.35
CA ARG A 49 2.94 5.71 -1.44
C ARG A 49 3.63 5.11 -0.21
N ARG A 50 4.67 5.80 0.30
CA ARG A 50 5.41 5.46 1.54
C ARG A 50 6.30 4.21 1.45
N PHE A 51 6.59 3.72 0.26
CA PHE A 51 7.55 2.63 -0.01
C PHE A 51 8.99 3.09 -0.23
N GLY A 52 9.32 4.35 0.08
CA GLY A 52 10.70 4.84 0.07
C GLY A 52 11.18 5.47 -1.24
N LYS A 53 10.30 5.73 -2.25
CA LYS A 53 10.67 6.31 -3.55
C LYS A 53 11.52 7.58 -3.44
N THR A 54 11.03 8.58 -2.72
CA THR A 54 11.72 9.86 -2.49
C THR A 54 13.04 9.68 -1.73
N VAL A 55 13.11 8.70 -0.80
CA VAL A 55 14.37 8.38 -0.09
C VAL A 55 15.42 7.88 -1.06
N MET A 56 15.03 6.99 -2.01
CA MET A 56 15.91 6.46 -3.04
C MET A 56 16.33 7.55 -4.04
N ALA A 57 15.41 8.42 -4.45
CA ALA A 57 15.73 9.57 -5.30
C ALA A 57 16.74 10.51 -4.63
N ASN A 58 16.54 10.82 -3.34
CA ASN A 58 17.49 11.63 -2.55
C ASN A 58 18.85 10.93 -2.39
N MET A 59 18.86 9.60 -2.18
CA MET A 59 20.10 8.81 -2.09
C MET A 59 20.90 8.90 -3.40
N LEU A 60 20.24 8.67 -4.54
CA LEU A 60 20.88 8.74 -5.85
C LEU A 60 21.46 10.13 -6.13
N ALA A 61 20.68 11.18 -5.86
CA ALA A 61 21.13 12.55 -6.05
C ALA A 61 22.32 12.87 -5.14
N ALA A 62 22.26 12.50 -3.86
CA ALA A 62 23.36 12.71 -2.91
C ALA A 62 24.64 11.94 -3.30
N PHE A 63 24.49 10.76 -3.90
CA PHE A 63 25.61 9.94 -4.32
C PHE A 63 26.30 10.50 -5.59
N PHE A 64 25.53 10.85 -6.61
CA PHE A 64 26.09 11.24 -7.90
C PHE A 64 26.57 12.69 -7.96
N ASP A 65 25.93 13.63 -7.21
CA ASP A 65 26.16 15.07 -7.34
C ASP A 65 27.60 15.48 -7.06
N LYS A 66 28.28 16.02 -8.10
CA LYS A 66 29.68 16.44 -8.02
C LYS A 66 29.92 17.72 -7.23
N ASN A 67 28.90 18.49 -6.92
CA ASN A 67 29.01 19.74 -6.16
C ASN A 67 28.85 19.52 -4.64
N THR A 68 28.63 18.29 -4.22
CA THR A 68 28.53 17.89 -2.81
C THR A 68 29.69 16.97 -2.43
N ASN A 69 29.94 16.84 -1.14
CA ASN A 69 30.77 15.78 -0.60
C ASN A 69 29.89 14.92 0.32
N SER A 70 29.62 13.70 -0.10
CA SER A 70 28.80 12.74 0.62
C SER A 70 29.58 11.48 1.04
N SER A 71 30.93 11.52 0.94
CA SER A 71 31.77 10.38 1.32
C SER A 71 31.59 9.95 2.77
N ASP A 72 31.39 10.91 3.68
CA ASP A 72 31.09 10.66 5.09
C ASP A 72 29.81 9.84 5.33
N ILE A 73 28.85 9.90 4.39
CA ILE A 73 27.66 9.06 4.42
C ILE A 73 27.94 7.69 3.77
N PHE A 74 28.40 7.71 2.53
CA PHE A 74 28.44 6.51 1.69
C PHE A 74 29.63 5.59 1.96
N ASP A 75 30.75 6.07 2.51
CA ASP A 75 31.91 5.23 2.86
C ASP A 75 31.58 4.16 3.92
N SER A 76 30.52 4.37 4.71
CA SER A 76 30.03 3.41 5.71
C SER A 76 28.90 2.50 5.24
N LEU A 77 28.35 2.72 4.03
CA LEU A 77 27.23 1.98 3.49
C LEU A 77 27.68 0.85 2.55
N LYS A 78 26.77 -0.10 2.26
CA LYS A 78 27.05 -1.28 1.42
C LYS A 78 27.65 -0.91 0.07
N ILE A 79 27.20 0.16 -0.57
CA ILE A 79 27.69 0.64 -1.86
C ILE A 79 29.21 0.89 -1.88
N SER A 80 29.83 1.17 -0.74
CA SER A 80 31.28 1.37 -0.65
C SER A 80 32.10 0.17 -1.08
N GLN A 81 31.52 -1.03 -1.07
CA GLN A 81 32.13 -2.29 -1.53
C GLN A 81 32.05 -2.48 -3.04
N TYR A 82 31.31 -1.64 -3.76
CA TYR A 82 31.18 -1.73 -5.21
C TYR A 82 32.48 -1.29 -5.90
N GLY A 83 32.99 -2.11 -6.83
CA GLY A 83 34.29 -1.88 -7.47
C GLY A 83 34.41 -0.53 -8.21
N GLU A 84 33.31 0.01 -8.73
CA GLU A 84 33.29 1.32 -9.41
C GLU A 84 32.83 2.47 -8.49
N TYR A 85 32.70 2.24 -7.18
CA TYR A 85 32.24 3.21 -6.19
C TYR A 85 32.91 4.59 -6.34
N LYS A 86 34.22 4.65 -6.34
CA LYS A 86 35.01 5.91 -6.44
C LYS A 86 34.90 6.58 -7.81
N LYS A 87 34.52 5.83 -8.86
CA LYS A 87 34.32 6.36 -10.20
C LYS A 87 33.05 7.20 -10.29
N HIS A 88 32.05 6.87 -9.48
CA HIS A 88 30.73 7.49 -9.56
C HIS A 88 30.42 8.43 -8.38
N LEU A 89 30.97 8.17 -7.17
CA LEU A 89 30.70 9.00 -6.00
C LEU A 89 31.12 10.48 -6.23
N ASN A 90 30.14 11.37 -6.21
CA ASN A 90 30.31 12.81 -6.41
C ASN A 90 31.04 13.19 -7.71
N LYS A 91 30.68 12.56 -8.84
CA LYS A 91 31.35 12.76 -10.14
C LYS A 91 30.46 13.30 -11.24
N HIS A 92 29.13 13.35 -11.04
CA HIS A 92 28.17 13.64 -12.10
C HIS A 92 27.45 14.96 -11.88
N GLU A 93 27.01 15.60 -12.98
CA GLU A 93 26.04 16.70 -12.94
C GLU A 93 24.64 16.09 -12.78
N VAL A 94 23.93 16.44 -11.71
CA VAL A 94 22.62 15.90 -11.38
C VAL A 94 21.54 16.97 -11.55
N ILE A 95 20.52 16.66 -12.36
CA ILE A 95 19.30 17.45 -12.45
C ILE A 95 18.22 16.73 -11.66
N TYR A 96 17.83 17.31 -10.50
CA TYR A 96 16.80 16.77 -9.63
C TYR A 96 15.52 17.59 -9.75
N ILE A 97 14.41 16.91 -10.09
CA ILE A 97 13.08 17.52 -10.25
C ILE A 97 12.08 16.72 -9.41
N ASP A 98 11.43 17.37 -8.46
CA ASP A 98 10.24 16.87 -7.78
C ASP A 98 9.00 17.48 -8.45
N PHE A 99 8.24 16.66 -9.16
CA PHE A 99 7.07 17.13 -9.87
C PHE A 99 5.86 17.39 -8.97
N SER A 100 5.92 17.05 -7.69
CA SER A 100 4.87 17.39 -6.73
C SER A 100 4.94 18.84 -6.24
N GLU A 101 6.07 19.53 -6.46
CA GLU A 101 6.24 20.92 -6.06
C GLU A 101 5.48 21.88 -6.96
N VAL A 102 4.52 22.60 -6.41
CA VAL A 102 3.72 23.60 -7.10
C VAL A 102 4.21 25.01 -6.75
N PRO A 103 4.43 25.91 -7.74
CA PRO A 103 4.75 27.32 -7.47
C PRO A 103 3.64 28.01 -6.67
N ASP A 104 4.02 29.00 -5.85
CA ASP A 104 3.04 29.85 -5.18
C ASP A 104 2.16 30.59 -6.20
N GLY A 105 0.85 30.57 -5.96
CA GLY A 105 -0.15 31.19 -6.85
C GLY A 105 -0.34 30.51 -8.20
N CYS A 106 0.25 29.33 -8.44
CA CYS A 106 0.13 28.59 -9.70
C CYS A 106 -1.32 28.18 -9.97
N SER A 107 -1.83 28.53 -11.13
CA SER A 107 -3.23 28.32 -11.51
C SER A 107 -3.41 27.56 -12.83
N ASN A 108 -2.33 27.25 -13.54
CA ASN A 108 -2.39 26.57 -14.83
C ASN A 108 -1.05 25.88 -15.18
N TYR A 109 -1.11 24.97 -16.14
CA TYR A 109 0.05 24.21 -16.63
C TYR A 109 1.21 25.09 -17.10
N LYS A 110 0.92 26.20 -17.79
CA LYS A 110 1.98 27.06 -18.33
C LYS A 110 2.84 27.67 -17.22
N GLU A 111 2.22 28.14 -16.14
CA GLU A 111 2.93 28.66 -14.98
C GLU A 111 3.72 27.56 -14.28
N TYR A 112 3.12 26.38 -14.13
CA TYR A 112 3.75 25.21 -13.53
C TYR A 112 5.03 24.81 -14.27
N ILE A 113 4.96 24.58 -15.57
CA ILE A 113 6.11 24.14 -16.38
C ILE A 113 7.16 25.24 -16.55
N ALA A 114 6.74 26.53 -16.54
CA ALA A 114 7.63 27.66 -16.62
C ALA A 114 8.59 27.73 -15.43
N ARG A 115 8.15 27.40 -14.21
CA ARG A 115 9.03 27.30 -13.03
C ARG A 115 10.18 26.34 -13.28
N ILE A 116 9.87 25.14 -13.79
CA ILE A 116 10.88 24.10 -14.02
C ILE A 116 11.84 24.53 -15.14
N THR A 117 11.30 24.94 -16.27
CA THR A 117 12.12 25.29 -17.45
C THR A 117 12.96 26.53 -17.21
N THR A 118 12.39 27.59 -16.61
CA THR A 118 13.12 28.85 -16.35
C THR A 118 14.16 28.65 -15.26
N GLY A 119 13.80 27.91 -14.17
CA GLY A 119 14.74 27.61 -13.10
C GLY A 119 15.93 26.78 -13.58
N LEU A 120 15.67 25.73 -14.38
CA LEU A 120 16.75 24.91 -14.92
C LEU A 120 17.63 25.69 -15.90
N LYS A 121 17.07 26.53 -16.76
CA LYS A 121 17.86 27.44 -17.64
C LYS A 121 18.74 28.36 -16.80
N PHE A 122 18.19 28.99 -15.77
CA PHE A 122 18.96 29.84 -14.86
C PHE A 122 20.14 29.10 -14.21
N ASP A 123 19.90 27.89 -13.71
CA ASP A 123 20.94 27.07 -13.10
C ASP A 123 22.06 26.73 -14.09
N LEU A 124 21.71 26.35 -15.33
CA LEU A 124 22.65 26.03 -16.40
C LEU A 124 23.49 27.24 -16.78
N MET A 125 22.90 28.44 -16.90
CA MET A 125 23.64 29.67 -17.16
C MET A 125 24.61 30.04 -16.04
N GLN A 126 24.19 29.88 -14.80
CA GLN A 126 25.05 30.11 -13.61
C GLN A 126 26.23 29.13 -13.55
N LYS A 127 26.00 27.91 -14.02
CA LYS A 127 27.02 26.84 -14.02
C LYS A 127 28.03 26.99 -15.14
N TYR A 128 27.59 27.45 -16.32
CA TYR A 128 28.37 27.55 -17.55
C TYR A 128 28.37 28.97 -18.12
N PRO A 129 28.80 30.00 -17.36
CA PRO A 129 28.72 31.39 -17.79
C PRO A 129 29.59 31.70 -19.01
N GLU A 130 30.69 30.94 -19.18
CA GLU A 130 31.63 31.07 -20.28
C GLU A 130 31.07 30.62 -21.64
N LEU A 131 29.99 29.84 -21.67
CA LEU A 131 29.40 29.31 -22.90
C LEU A 131 28.48 30.30 -23.63
N GLY A 132 28.09 31.39 -22.95
CA GLY A 132 27.21 32.41 -23.55
C GLY A 132 25.87 31.84 -24.02
N LEU A 133 25.21 31.03 -23.17
CA LEU A 133 23.97 30.34 -23.49
C LEU A 133 22.80 31.32 -23.73
N ASP A 134 21.98 31.05 -24.77
CA ASP A 134 20.79 31.85 -25.06
C ASP A 134 19.55 31.35 -24.34
N THR A 135 19.01 32.15 -23.40
CA THR A 135 17.80 31.84 -22.63
C THR A 135 16.51 31.73 -23.44
N ASN A 136 16.48 32.26 -24.67
CA ASN A 136 15.30 32.13 -25.52
C ASN A 136 15.14 30.73 -26.13
N LYS A 137 16.22 29.95 -26.17
CA LYS A 137 16.19 28.57 -26.63
C LYS A 137 15.41 27.67 -25.65
N ALA A 138 14.88 26.54 -26.14
CA ALA A 138 14.32 25.53 -25.28
C ALA A 138 15.39 24.90 -24.36
N VAL A 139 15.01 24.42 -23.20
CA VAL A 139 15.97 23.85 -22.24
C VAL A 139 16.76 22.67 -22.79
N TRP A 140 16.14 21.83 -23.63
CA TRP A 140 16.82 20.69 -24.28
C TRP A 140 17.81 21.12 -25.37
N ASP A 141 17.61 22.30 -26.02
CA ASP A 141 18.56 22.85 -26.95
C ASP A 141 19.78 23.42 -26.21
N ILE A 142 19.56 24.07 -25.06
CA ILE A 142 20.64 24.54 -24.17
C ILE A 142 21.49 23.37 -23.67
N LEU A 143 20.87 22.28 -23.22
CA LEU A 143 21.57 21.07 -22.76
C LEU A 143 22.39 20.43 -23.90
N SER A 144 21.86 20.40 -25.14
CA SER A 144 22.60 19.95 -26.32
C SER A 144 23.78 20.85 -26.63
N GLU A 145 23.59 22.18 -26.55
CA GLU A 145 24.66 23.16 -26.76
C GLU A 145 25.79 23.04 -25.72
N ILE A 146 25.45 22.74 -24.45
CA ILE A 146 26.44 22.44 -23.40
C ILE A 146 27.25 21.18 -23.75
N LEU A 147 26.57 20.10 -24.13
CA LEU A 147 27.25 18.87 -24.57
C LEU A 147 28.26 19.15 -25.70
N ASP A 148 27.85 19.93 -26.73
CA ASP A 148 28.67 20.24 -27.90
C ASP A 148 29.83 21.18 -27.58
N LYS A 149 29.61 22.18 -26.71
CA LYS A 149 30.62 23.18 -26.34
C LYS A 149 31.57 22.76 -25.21
N THR A 150 31.21 21.67 -24.51
CA THR A 150 32.07 21.05 -23.52
C THR A 150 32.62 19.74 -24.07
N ASN A 151 33.53 19.10 -23.40
CA ASN A 151 34.05 17.82 -23.86
C ASN A 151 33.06 16.63 -23.59
N GLY A 152 31.79 16.79 -24.04
CA GLY A 152 30.75 15.78 -23.94
C GLY A 152 30.10 15.72 -22.55
N GLN A 153 29.86 16.87 -21.89
CA GLN A 153 29.20 16.88 -20.58
C GLN A 153 27.79 16.28 -20.65
N GLN A 154 27.57 15.22 -19.90
CA GLN A 154 26.26 14.58 -19.75
C GLN A 154 25.67 14.86 -18.35
N PHE A 155 24.37 14.55 -18.21
CA PHE A 155 23.61 14.80 -16.99
C PHE A 155 22.86 13.55 -16.55
N ILE A 156 22.81 13.33 -15.23
CA ILE A 156 21.91 12.37 -14.60
C ILE A 156 20.64 13.09 -14.20
N PHE A 157 19.50 12.64 -14.74
CA PHE A 157 18.18 13.14 -14.39
C PHE A 157 17.55 12.27 -13.31
N ILE A 158 17.17 12.88 -12.19
CA ILE A 158 16.42 12.24 -11.10
C ILE A 158 15.09 12.98 -10.96
N MET A 159 14.03 12.28 -11.29
CA MET A 159 12.67 12.83 -11.37
C MET A 159 11.77 12.09 -10.39
N ASP A 160 11.36 12.78 -9.34
CA ASP A 160 10.49 12.21 -8.32
C ASP A 160 9.03 12.61 -8.53
N GLU A 161 8.11 11.71 -8.18
CA GLU A 161 6.65 11.88 -8.28
C GLU A 161 6.17 12.39 -9.66
N TRP A 162 6.64 11.75 -10.76
CA TRP A 162 6.34 12.18 -12.15
C TRP A 162 4.85 12.30 -12.45
N ASP A 163 4.04 11.47 -11.79
CA ASP A 163 2.60 11.38 -11.96
C ASP A 163 1.81 12.39 -11.12
N ALA A 164 2.46 13.15 -10.24
CA ALA A 164 1.80 14.15 -9.40
C ALA A 164 1.06 15.22 -10.23
N VAL A 165 1.59 15.56 -11.41
CA VAL A 165 0.99 16.52 -12.34
C VAL A 165 -0.45 16.15 -12.72
N PHE A 166 -0.73 14.85 -12.86
CA PHE A 166 -2.05 14.36 -13.29
C PHE A 166 -3.15 14.53 -12.23
N HIS A 167 -2.75 14.81 -10.99
CA HIS A 167 -3.65 14.99 -9.85
C HIS A 167 -3.81 16.45 -9.42
N MET A 168 -3.14 17.39 -10.10
CA MET A 168 -3.26 18.82 -9.78
C MET A 168 -4.60 19.38 -10.27
N PRO A 169 -5.34 20.13 -9.44
CA PRO A 169 -6.72 20.54 -9.75
C PRO A 169 -6.84 21.50 -10.94
N PHE A 170 -5.75 22.15 -11.33
CA PHE A 170 -5.69 23.09 -12.47
C PHE A 170 -5.21 22.45 -13.78
N ILE A 171 -4.90 21.15 -13.79
CA ILE A 171 -4.43 20.39 -14.97
C ILE A 171 -5.64 19.77 -15.68
N VAL A 172 -5.77 20.03 -16.96
CA VAL A 172 -6.77 19.42 -17.85
C VAL A 172 -6.11 18.43 -18.82
N ASP A 173 -6.91 17.62 -19.54
CA ASP A 173 -6.37 16.51 -20.35
C ASP A 173 -5.33 16.95 -21.40
N LYS A 174 -5.57 18.06 -22.11
CA LYS A 174 -4.57 18.62 -23.05
C LYS A 174 -3.23 18.99 -22.39
N ASP A 175 -3.25 19.32 -21.10
CA ASP A 175 -2.05 19.68 -20.35
C ASP A 175 -1.25 18.43 -19.98
N LYS A 176 -1.94 17.30 -19.79
CA LYS A 176 -1.32 15.99 -19.57
C LYS A 176 -0.52 15.57 -20.81
N ASP A 177 -1.11 15.71 -21.99
CA ASP A 177 -0.43 15.43 -23.26
C ASP A 177 0.78 16.37 -23.45
N ALA A 178 0.61 17.65 -23.11
CA ALA A 178 1.69 18.63 -23.19
C ALA A 178 2.85 18.28 -22.22
N PHE A 179 2.55 17.77 -21.03
CA PHE A 179 3.55 17.31 -20.07
C PHE A 179 4.32 16.08 -20.57
N LEU A 180 3.62 15.09 -21.13
CA LEU A 180 4.26 13.92 -21.74
C LEU A 180 5.18 14.33 -22.90
N LEU A 181 4.74 15.27 -23.72
CA LEU A 181 5.54 15.82 -24.82
C LEU A 181 6.76 16.61 -24.31
N PHE A 182 6.62 17.32 -23.20
CA PHE A 182 7.74 17.99 -22.51
C PHE A 182 8.79 16.96 -22.07
N LEU A 183 8.40 15.89 -21.38
CA LEU A 183 9.33 14.83 -20.94
C LEU A 183 10.00 14.14 -22.15
N LYS A 184 9.25 13.86 -23.20
CA LYS A 184 9.78 13.32 -24.46
C LYS A 184 10.85 14.23 -25.05
N SER A 185 10.58 15.53 -25.17
CA SER A 185 11.49 16.52 -25.75
C SER A 185 12.75 16.70 -24.91
N LEU A 186 12.62 16.62 -23.59
CA LEU A 186 13.72 16.74 -22.65
C LEU A 186 14.65 15.51 -22.66
N LEU A 187 14.11 14.29 -22.84
CA LEU A 187 14.86 13.07 -22.56
C LEU A 187 15.08 12.17 -23.77
N LYS A 188 14.08 12.02 -24.66
CA LYS A 188 14.12 10.97 -25.68
C LYS A 188 15.22 11.19 -26.72
N SER A 189 16.10 10.20 -26.84
CA SER A 189 17.21 10.20 -27.80
C SER A 189 18.15 11.42 -27.65
N LYS A 190 18.36 11.89 -26.42
CA LYS A 190 19.24 13.01 -26.12
C LYS A 190 20.61 12.53 -25.66
N ALA A 191 21.67 12.88 -26.39
CA ALA A 191 23.04 12.48 -26.09
C ALA A 191 23.57 13.05 -24.76
N TYR A 192 23.01 14.15 -24.28
CA TYR A 192 23.36 14.72 -22.96
C TYR A 192 22.77 13.96 -21.76
N VAL A 193 21.87 13.00 -21.98
CA VAL A 193 21.35 12.15 -20.89
C VAL A 193 22.33 11.02 -20.66
N GLU A 194 22.92 10.94 -19.46
CA GLU A 194 23.72 9.81 -19.00
C GLU A 194 22.82 8.71 -18.43
N LEU A 195 21.92 9.11 -17.54
CA LEU A 195 20.91 8.26 -16.89
C LEU A 195 19.67 9.10 -16.60
N ALA A 196 18.50 8.57 -16.84
CA ALA A 196 17.24 9.14 -16.39
C ALA A 196 16.54 8.15 -15.44
N TYR A 197 16.48 8.49 -14.15
CA TYR A 197 15.77 7.78 -13.12
C TYR A 197 14.49 8.53 -12.78
N MET A 198 13.36 7.85 -12.86
CA MET A 198 12.04 8.44 -12.59
C MET A 198 11.26 7.61 -11.59
N THR A 199 10.55 8.25 -10.68
CA THR A 199 9.67 7.56 -9.73
C THR A 199 8.26 8.12 -9.74
N GLY A 200 7.28 7.24 -9.47
CA GLY A 200 5.87 7.59 -9.32
C GLY A 200 5.07 6.47 -8.70
N ILE A 201 3.76 6.67 -8.61
CA ILE A 201 2.80 5.65 -8.22
C ILE A 201 2.27 4.98 -9.49
N LEU A 202 1.84 5.79 -10.45
CA LEU A 202 1.13 5.32 -11.64
C LEU A 202 2.09 4.86 -12.73
N PRO A 203 1.75 3.74 -13.42
CA PRO A 203 2.54 3.27 -14.55
C PRO A 203 2.51 4.26 -15.71
N ILE A 204 3.64 4.39 -16.40
CA ILE A 204 3.77 5.26 -17.59
C ILE A 204 2.77 4.86 -18.67
N ALA A 205 2.60 3.57 -18.89
CA ALA A 205 1.71 3.05 -19.93
C ALA A 205 0.25 3.46 -19.76
N LYS A 206 -0.15 3.88 -18.55
CA LYS A 206 -1.50 4.42 -18.29
C LYS A 206 -1.77 5.73 -19.04
N TYR A 207 -0.75 6.57 -19.23
CA TYR A 207 -0.89 7.91 -19.77
C TYR A 207 -0.29 8.08 -21.18
N SER A 208 0.60 7.16 -21.57
CA SER A 208 1.24 7.18 -22.88
C SER A 208 0.48 6.27 -23.84
N SER A 209 -0.51 6.81 -24.52
CA SER A 209 -1.24 6.10 -25.59
C SER A 209 -0.40 5.89 -26.86
N GLY A 210 0.80 6.42 -26.90
CA GLY A 210 1.69 6.43 -28.06
C GLY A 210 3.14 6.16 -27.71
N SER A 211 4.04 6.83 -28.39
CA SER A 211 5.49 6.64 -28.30
C SER A 211 6.21 7.64 -27.39
N GLU A 212 5.47 8.40 -26.55
CA GLU A 212 6.03 9.56 -25.85
C GLU A 212 7.12 9.14 -24.88
N LEU A 213 6.84 8.19 -23.98
CA LEU A 213 7.76 7.74 -22.94
C LEU A 213 8.16 6.25 -23.06
N ASN A 214 8.00 5.65 -24.24
CA ASN A 214 8.34 4.24 -24.48
C ASN A 214 9.84 3.92 -24.37
N MET A 215 10.69 4.92 -24.16
CA MET A 215 12.10 4.71 -23.87
C MET A 215 12.35 4.23 -22.43
N PHE A 216 11.44 4.48 -21.50
CA PHE A 216 11.61 4.04 -20.12
C PHE A 216 11.37 2.54 -19.96
N ALA A 217 12.32 1.85 -19.33
CA ALA A 217 12.10 0.53 -18.76
C ALA A 217 11.38 0.73 -17.42
N GLU A 218 10.17 0.18 -17.29
CA GLU A 218 9.33 0.35 -16.10
C GLU A 218 9.41 -0.88 -15.21
N PHE A 219 9.66 -0.65 -13.91
CA PHE A 219 9.80 -1.69 -12.89
C PHE A 219 8.71 -1.53 -11.81
N GLN A 220 7.68 -2.36 -11.92
CA GLN A 220 6.56 -2.43 -10.98
C GLN A 220 6.83 -3.49 -9.90
N MET A 221 6.20 -3.34 -8.73
CA MET A 221 6.41 -4.22 -7.58
C MET A 221 5.96 -5.67 -7.82
N THR A 222 4.84 -5.85 -8.51
CA THR A 222 4.14 -7.13 -8.66
C THR A 222 4.46 -7.87 -9.96
N THR A 223 5.12 -7.22 -10.92
CA THR A 223 5.32 -7.77 -12.26
C THR A 223 6.78 -7.93 -12.66
N MET A 224 7.69 -7.22 -11.97
CA MET A 224 9.12 -7.24 -12.28
C MET A 224 9.92 -7.58 -11.02
N GLU A 225 10.74 -8.64 -11.08
CA GLU A 225 11.60 -9.06 -9.96
C GLU A 225 12.73 -8.07 -9.69
N VAL A 226 13.27 -7.48 -10.77
CA VAL A 226 14.37 -6.52 -10.68
C VAL A 226 13.94 -5.30 -9.86
N PHE A 227 14.73 -4.92 -8.87
CA PHE A 227 14.53 -3.82 -7.95
C PHE A 227 13.34 -3.96 -6.97
N CYS A 228 12.62 -5.10 -6.96
CA CYS A 228 11.42 -5.20 -6.12
C CYS A 228 11.72 -5.10 -4.62
N GLU A 229 12.84 -5.61 -4.12
CA GLU A 229 13.20 -5.65 -2.70
C GLU A 229 13.81 -4.34 -2.16
N TYR A 230 14.19 -3.42 -3.04
CA TYR A 230 14.75 -2.13 -2.59
C TYR A 230 13.70 -1.17 -2.04
N PHE A 231 12.43 -1.38 -2.39
CA PHE A 231 11.32 -0.51 -2.01
C PHE A 231 10.36 -1.26 -1.08
N GLY A 232 10.39 -0.92 0.19
CA GLY A 232 9.76 -1.65 1.28
C GLY A 232 10.80 -2.25 2.22
N PHE A 233 10.36 -2.94 3.28
CA PHE A 233 11.24 -3.71 4.16
C PHE A 233 10.95 -5.20 4.02
N THR A 234 12.01 -5.99 3.94
CA THR A 234 11.93 -7.46 3.98
C THR A 234 11.75 -7.96 5.43
N ASP A 235 11.42 -9.25 5.59
CA ASP A 235 11.31 -9.88 6.92
C ASP A 235 12.63 -9.77 7.71
N ASP A 236 13.78 -10.04 7.07
CA ASP A 236 15.10 -9.99 7.71
C ASP A 236 15.43 -8.56 8.18
N GLU A 237 15.14 -7.55 7.35
CA GLU A 237 15.34 -6.15 7.72
C GLU A 237 14.45 -5.72 8.90
N VAL A 238 13.20 -6.20 8.94
CA VAL A 238 12.30 -5.95 10.07
C VAL A 238 12.78 -6.67 11.33
N ASP A 239 13.38 -7.86 11.23
CA ASP A 239 13.99 -8.57 12.36
C ASP A 239 15.20 -7.81 12.93
N GLU A 240 16.05 -7.26 12.07
CA GLU A 240 17.16 -6.40 12.50
C GLU A 240 16.66 -5.12 13.19
N LEU A 241 15.66 -4.44 12.59
CA LEU A 241 15.05 -3.25 13.17
C LEU A 241 14.36 -3.55 14.50
N TYR A 242 13.67 -4.68 14.62
CA TYR A 242 13.02 -5.12 15.85
C TYR A 242 14.05 -5.38 16.95
N SER A 243 15.18 -5.98 16.60
CA SER A 243 16.29 -6.19 17.53
C SER A 243 16.88 -4.88 18.06
N LYS A 244 16.99 -3.86 17.18
CA LYS A 244 17.37 -2.48 17.58
C LYS A 244 16.31 -1.84 18.48
N TYR A 245 15.02 -1.98 18.12
CA TYR A 245 13.90 -1.46 18.91
C TYR A 245 13.89 -2.00 20.34
N LEU A 246 14.09 -3.31 20.52
CA LEU A 246 14.14 -3.94 21.85
C LEU A 246 15.28 -3.40 22.72
N LYS A 247 16.41 -3.01 22.11
CA LYS A 247 17.55 -2.40 22.82
C LYS A 247 17.30 -0.95 23.21
N LEU A 248 16.54 -0.21 22.38
CA LEU A 248 16.31 1.23 22.59
C LEU A 248 15.16 1.53 23.56
N HIS A 249 14.19 0.64 23.69
CA HIS A 249 13.00 0.85 24.51
C HIS A 249 13.05 0.04 25.81
N LYS A 250 12.91 0.71 26.95
CA LYS A 250 12.87 0.06 28.28
C LYS A 250 11.64 -0.82 28.49
N ASN A 251 10.50 -0.42 27.90
CA ASN A 251 9.21 -1.14 27.97
C ASN A 251 8.63 -1.29 26.55
N PRO A 252 9.12 -2.24 25.75
CA PRO A 252 8.66 -2.43 24.39
C PRO A 252 7.21 -2.97 24.37
N LYS A 253 6.32 -2.28 23.66
CA LYS A 253 4.90 -2.66 23.50
C LYS A 253 4.61 -3.29 22.14
N VAL A 254 5.46 -3.00 21.15
CA VAL A 254 5.34 -3.56 19.80
C VAL A 254 5.93 -4.96 19.80
N THR A 255 5.19 -5.93 19.26
CA THR A 255 5.66 -7.31 19.11
C THR A 255 6.01 -7.59 17.64
N ARG A 256 6.92 -8.55 17.40
CA ARG A 256 7.28 -8.93 16.02
C ARG A 256 6.08 -9.48 15.24
N LYS A 257 5.26 -10.30 15.89
CA LYS A 257 3.98 -10.81 15.34
C LYS A 257 3.02 -9.66 15.03
N GLY A 258 2.92 -8.67 15.93
CA GLY A 258 2.10 -7.49 15.70
C GLY A 258 2.54 -6.69 14.47
N LEU A 259 3.85 -6.51 14.24
CA LEU A 259 4.35 -5.87 13.01
C LEU A 259 3.94 -6.64 11.76
N GLN A 260 4.03 -7.97 11.79
CA GLN A 260 3.64 -8.83 10.69
C GLN A 260 2.13 -8.69 10.39
N GLU A 261 1.27 -8.78 11.40
CA GLU A 261 -0.17 -8.65 11.23
C GLU A 261 -0.59 -7.27 10.71
N TRP A 262 0.12 -6.21 11.13
CA TRP A 262 -0.28 -4.83 10.86
C TRP A 262 0.27 -4.26 9.56
N TYR A 263 1.51 -4.62 9.15
CA TYR A 263 2.23 -3.87 8.11
C TYR A 263 2.85 -4.72 7.01
N ASP A 264 2.83 -6.05 7.15
CA ASP A 264 3.30 -7.01 6.15
C ASP A 264 2.26 -7.23 5.05
N GLY A 265 2.57 -8.11 4.10
CA GLY A 265 1.63 -8.73 3.17
C GLY A 265 1.65 -8.16 1.76
N TYR A 266 2.47 -7.17 1.45
CA TYR A 266 2.65 -6.70 0.09
C TYR A 266 3.46 -7.70 -0.72
N ARG A 267 2.81 -8.41 -1.64
CA ARG A 267 3.45 -9.42 -2.49
C ARG A 267 4.30 -8.76 -3.57
N ILE A 268 5.45 -9.35 -3.85
CA ILE A 268 6.37 -8.91 -4.90
C ILE A 268 6.60 -10.02 -5.93
N ALA A 269 7.03 -9.64 -7.13
CA ALA A 269 7.19 -10.55 -8.26
C ALA A 269 8.14 -11.73 -7.99
N SER A 270 9.13 -11.57 -7.10
CA SER A 270 10.05 -12.65 -6.69
C SER A 270 9.41 -13.68 -5.74
N GLY A 271 8.12 -13.56 -5.41
CA GLY A 271 7.41 -14.45 -4.48
C GLY A 271 7.58 -14.09 -3.00
N GLY A 272 8.32 -13.02 -2.68
CA GLY A 272 8.50 -12.51 -1.32
C GLY A 272 7.35 -11.60 -0.85
N ARG A 273 7.53 -11.05 0.35
CA ARG A 273 6.62 -10.08 0.97
C ARG A 273 7.41 -8.89 1.48
N LEU A 274 6.75 -7.73 1.47
CA LEU A 274 7.30 -6.50 2.02
C LEU A 274 6.38 -5.89 3.05
N TYR A 275 6.99 -5.19 3.99
CA TYR A 275 6.35 -4.32 4.96
C TYR A 275 6.36 -2.88 4.46
N ASN A 276 5.33 -2.10 4.84
CA ASN A 276 5.36 -0.66 4.63
C ASN A 276 6.41 0.00 5.56
N PRO A 277 7.48 0.62 5.02
CA PRO A 277 8.56 1.17 5.83
C PRO A 277 8.12 2.25 6.82
N ARG A 278 7.22 3.15 6.38
CA ARG A 278 6.74 4.24 7.23
C ARG A 278 6.01 3.71 8.47
N SER A 279 5.13 2.75 8.28
CA SER A 279 4.32 2.20 9.37
C SER A 279 5.19 1.44 10.37
N VAL A 280 6.17 0.66 9.88
CA VAL A 280 7.13 -0.05 10.74
C VAL A 280 7.97 0.93 11.56
N VAL A 281 8.58 1.94 10.92
CA VAL A 281 9.42 2.92 11.62
C VAL A 281 8.63 3.71 12.66
N PHE A 282 7.41 4.15 12.33
CA PHE A 282 6.57 4.89 13.26
C PHE A 282 6.08 4.02 14.41
N ALA A 283 5.78 2.72 14.17
CA ALA A 283 5.43 1.80 15.24
C ALA A 283 6.56 1.69 16.27
N PHE A 284 7.82 1.65 15.82
CA PHE A 284 8.98 1.65 16.72
C PHE A 284 9.16 2.98 17.43
N GLN A 285 9.11 4.10 16.71
CA GLN A 285 9.31 5.43 17.28
C GLN A 285 8.27 5.77 18.35
N TYR A 286 7.00 5.44 18.09
CA TYR A 286 5.90 5.73 19.02
C TYR A 286 5.60 4.58 19.99
N ASN A 287 6.34 3.46 19.89
CA ASN A 287 6.16 2.27 20.73
C ASN A 287 4.70 1.78 20.73
N GLN A 288 4.04 1.80 19.56
CA GLN A 288 2.63 1.48 19.39
C GLN A 288 2.33 1.00 17.97
N LEU A 289 1.47 -0.03 17.84
CA LEU A 289 0.86 -0.42 16.56
C LEU A 289 -0.36 0.47 16.29
N SER A 290 -0.43 1.13 15.13
CA SER A 290 -1.51 2.03 14.75
C SER A 290 -1.55 2.24 13.23
N ASP A 291 -2.54 3.01 12.76
CA ASP A 291 -2.72 3.38 11.36
C ASP A 291 -1.81 4.57 11.01
N TYR A 292 -0.62 4.31 10.50
CA TYR A 292 0.37 5.35 10.18
C TYR A 292 0.40 5.75 8.71
N TRP A 293 0.26 4.79 7.82
CA TRP A 293 0.21 5.07 6.39
C TRP A 293 -1.18 5.57 5.98
N THR A 294 -2.22 4.89 6.41
CA THR A 294 -3.61 5.18 6.02
C THR A 294 -4.14 6.51 6.59
N SER A 295 -3.53 7.05 7.64
CA SER A 295 -3.88 8.37 8.20
C SER A 295 -3.32 9.55 7.40
N SER A 296 -2.43 9.33 6.39
CA SER A 296 -1.62 10.39 5.77
C SER A 296 -1.88 10.61 4.27
N GLY A 297 -2.96 10.08 3.68
CA GLY A 297 -3.20 10.19 2.24
C GLY A 297 -4.67 10.29 1.83
N PRO A 298 -4.98 10.84 0.65
CA PRO A 298 -6.33 10.88 0.11
C PRO A 298 -6.74 9.47 -0.35
N TYR A 299 -7.50 8.76 0.50
CA TYR A 299 -8.19 7.53 0.13
C TYR A 299 -9.51 7.79 -0.60
N ASP A 300 -9.96 9.05 -0.60
CA ASP A 300 -11.18 9.46 -1.27
C ASP A 300 -11.12 9.28 -2.79
N GLU A 301 -9.91 9.31 -3.39
CA GLU A 301 -9.72 9.03 -4.83
C GLU A 301 -10.19 7.63 -5.21
N ILE A 302 -9.88 6.62 -4.37
CA ILE A 302 -10.27 5.24 -4.68
C ILE A 302 -11.76 5.04 -4.48
N PHE A 303 -12.33 5.65 -3.44
CA PHE A 303 -13.77 5.65 -3.28
C PHE A 303 -14.47 6.33 -4.46
N TYR A 304 -13.86 7.35 -5.06
CA TYR A 304 -14.37 7.97 -6.28
C TYR A 304 -14.50 6.96 -7.43
N TYR A 305 -13.49 6.12 -7.64
CA TYR A 305 -13.54 5.07 -8.67
C TYR A 305 -14.52 3.94 -8.31
N ILE A 306 -14.55 3.50 -7.06
CA ILE A 306 -15.50 2.51 -6.58
C ILE A 306 -16.94 3.03 -6.71
N LYS A 307 -17.19 4.30 -6.43
CA LYS A 307 -18.53 4.91 -6.48
C LYS A 307 -19.18 4.80 -7.87
N ASN A 308 -18.41 4.91 -8.92
CA ASN A 308 -18.93 4.86 -10.30
C ASN A 308 -19.25 3.42 -10.77
N ASN A 309 -18.71 2.39 -10.09
CA ASN A 309 -18.88 0.97 -10.42
C ASN A 309 -19.22 0.13 -9.18
N ILE A 310 -20.03 0.70 -8.30
CA ILE A 310 -20.24 0.16 -6.95
C ILE A 310 -20.90 -1.21 -6.97
N ASP A 311 -21.78 -1.45 -7.93
CA ASP A 311 -22.52 -2.71 -8.03
C ASP A 311 -21.61 -3.89 -8.39
N ASP A 312 -20.57 -3.65 -9.20
CA ASP A 312 -19.64 -4.69 -9.63
C ASP A 312 -18.61 -5.07 -8.55
N VAL A 313 -18.26 -4.14 -7.64
CA VAL A 313 -17.18 -4.35 -6.67
C VAL A 313 -17.66 -4.47 -5.22
N ARG A 314 -18.90 -4.08 -4.93
CA ARG A 314 -19.46 -4.04 -3.57
C ARG A 314 -19.42 -5.38 -2.85
N GLY A 315 -19.84 -6.45 -3.54
CA GLY A 315 -19.82 -7.81 -2.99
C GLY A 315 -18.40 -8.28 -2.69
N ASP A 316 -17.50 -8.06 -3.62
CA ASP A 316 -16.09 -8.43 -3.46
C ASP A 316 -15.39 -7.69 -2.33
N LEU A 317 -15.71 -6.39 -2.13
CA LEU A 317 -15.19 -5.63 -0.99
C LEU A 317 -15.63 -6.24 0.34
N ALA A 318 -16.89 -6.70 0.41
CA ALA A 318 -17.38 -7.40 1.58
C ALA A 318 -16.64 -8.72 1.82
N LEU A 319 -16.43 -9.50 0.78
CA LEU A 319 -15.66 -10.74 0.83
C LEU A 319 -14.21 -10.47 1.25
N MET A 320 -13.53 -9.47 0.67
CA MET A 320 -12.17 -9.11 1.04
C MET A 320 -12.06 -8.65 2.52
N VAL A 321 -13.03 -7.89 3.02
CA VAL A 321 -13.08 -7.50 4.45
C VAL A 321 -13.36 -8.73 5.33
N ALA A 322 -14.06 -9.73 4.80
CA ALA A 322 -14.22 -11.03 5.45
C ALA A 322 -12.92 -11.86 5.46
N GLY A 323 -11.89 -11.46 4.72
CA GLY A 323 -10.61 -12.15 4.62
C GLY A 323 -10.52 -13.09 3.42
N GLU A 324 -11.52 -13.06 2.51
CA GLU A 324 -11.49 -13.83 1.27
C GLU A 324 -10.57 -13.19 0.22
N ARG A 325 -10.08 -14.02 -0.69
CA ARG A 325 -9.35 -13.61 -1.87
C ARG A 325 -10.28 -13.62 -3.07
N ILE A 326 -10.09 -12.66 -3.97
CA ILE A 326 -10.96 -12.49 -5.13
C ILE A 326 -10.18 -12.79 -6.40
N GLU A 327 -10.62 -13.81 -7.13
CA GLU A 327 -10.04 -14.15 -8.42
C GLU A 327 -10.25 -13.01 -9.42
N THR A 328 -9.16 -12.53 -10.01
CA THR A 328 -9.18 -11.47 -11.01
C THR A 328 -7.95 -11.51 -11.89
N ARG A 329 -8.10 -11.04 -13.14
CA ARG A 329 -6.96 -10.80 -14.02
C ARG A 329 -6.51 -9.37 -13.86
N ILE A 330 -5.29 -9.19 -13.38
CA ILE A 330 -4.68 -7.87 -13.34
C ILE A 330 -4.25 -7.51 -14.76
N GLN A 331 -4.78 -6.41 -15.25
CA GLN A 331 -4.28 -5.81 -16.45
C GLN A 331 -3.03 -5.00 -16.07
N GLN A 332 -1.87 -5.42 -16.55
CA GLN A 332 -0.59 -4.74 -16.25
C GLN A 332 -0.61 -3.25 -16.57
N TYR A 333 -1.53 -2.82 -17.43
CA TYR A 333 -1.68 -1.46 -17.95
C TYR A 333 -3.15 -1.03 -17.96
N ALA A 334 -3.87 -1.33 -16.89
CA ALA A 334 -5.28 -0.97 -16.81
C ALA A 334 -5.44 0.54 -16.77
N ALA A 335 -6.14 0.98 -17.73
CA ALA A 335 -6.76 2.25 -18.00
C ALA A 335 -6.05 3.09 -19.06
N VAL A 336 -6.32 2.75 -20.30
CA VAL A 336 -6.24 3.68 -21.44
C VAL A 336 -7.26 4.84 -21.24
N SER A 337 -8.23 4.70 -20.34
CA SER A 337 -9.16 5.75 -19.96
C SER A 337 -8.99 6.14 -18.49
N MET A 338 -9.21 7.40 -18.17
CA MET A 338 -9.27 7.90 -16.78
C MET A 338 -10.51 7.39 -16.05
N GLU A 339 -11.45 6.78 -16.78
CA GLU A 339 -12.63 6.13 -16.25
C GLU A 339 -12.32 4.64 -16.07
N LEU A 340 -12.35 4.18 -14.81
CA LEU A 340 -12.27 2.76 -14.49
C LEU A 340 -13.67 2.17 -14.65
N ASN A 341 -13.90 1.43 -15.74
CA ASN A 341 -15.22 0.95 -16.12
C ASN A 341 -15.44 -0.54 -15.81
N THR A 342 -14.38 -1.25 -15.48
CA THR A 342 -14.45 -2.69 -15.18
C THR A 342 -13.90 -3.01 -13.80
N ARG A 343 -14.41 -4.08 -13.19
CA ARG A 343 -13.93 -4.65 -11.93
C ARG A 343 -12.40 -4.85 -11.92
N SER A 344 -11.85 -5.44 -13.00
CA SER A 344 -10.40 -5.69 -13.12
C SER A 344 -9.57 -4.42 -13.18
N GLU A 345 -10.08 -3.35 -13.81
CA GLU A 345 -9.40 -2.04 -13.84
C GLU A 345 -9.37 -1.39 -12.46
N ILE A 346 -10.49 -1.48 -11.71
CA ILE A 346 -10.58 -0.96 -10.34
C ILE A 346 -9.57 -1.68 -9.44
N TYR A 347 -9.49 -3.02 -9.49
CA TYR A 347 -8.53 -3.77 -8.67
C TYR A 347 -7.09 -3.53 -9.09
N SER A 348 -6.82 -3.37 -10.39
CA SER A 348 -5.50 -2.99 -10.87
C SER A 348 -5.08 -1.62 -10.35
N ALA A 349 -6.00 -0.64 -10.33
CA ALA A 349 -5.73 0.66 -9.72
C ALA A 349 -5.50 0.56 -8.21
N MET A 350 -6.34 -0.20 -7.49
CA MET A 350 -6.18 -0.42 -6.05
C MET A 350 -4.85 -1.09 -5.71
N LEU A 351 -4.37 -2.00 -6.57
CA LEU A 351 -3.06 -2.64 -6.44
C LEU A 351 -1.92 -1.62 -6.59
N VAL A 352 -1.97 -0.78 -7.63
CA VAL A 352 -0.97 0.25 -7.91
C VAL A 352 -0.87 1.25 -6.76
N TYR A 353 -2.00 1.64 -6.17
CA TYR A 353 -2.04 2.49 -4.99
C TYR A 353 -1.64 1.78 -3.68
N GLY A 354 -1.47 0.44 -3.72
CA GLY A 354 -1.08 -0.37 -2.57
C GLY A 354 -2.21 -0.63 -1.57
N LEU A 355 -3.47 -0.55 -2.00
CA LEU A 355 -4.62 -0.88 -1.15
C LEU A 355 -4.94 -2.36 -1.16
N LEU A 356 -4.61 -3.03 -2.25
CA LEU A 356 -4.67 -4.47 -2.39
C LEU A 356 -3.28 -5.01 -2.68
N THR A 357 -3.12 -6.31 -2.52
CA THR A 357 -1.98 -7.09 -3.00
C THR A 357 -2.48 -8.19 -3.92
N TYR A 358 -1.58 -8.81 -4.68
CA TYR A 358 -1.90 -9.82 -5.68
C TYR A 358 -0.97 -11.01 -5.59
N GLU A 359 -1.53 -12.21 -5.63
CA GLU A 359 -0.80 -13.48 -5.62
C GLU A 359 -1.64 -14.53 -6.34
N ASP A 360 -1.02 -15.30 -7.21
CA ASP A 360 -1.60 -16.49 -7.87
C ASP A 360 -2.96 -16.28 -8.58
N GLY A 361 -3.19 -15.10 -9.15
CA GLY A 361 -4.47 -14.81 -9.83
C GLY A 361 -5.52 -14.15 -8.94
N GLU A 362 -5.21 -13.88 -7.69
CA GLU A 362 -6.13 -13.36 -6.69
C GLU A 362 -5.67 -12.03 -6.08
N VAL A 363 -6.63 -11.13 -5.84
CA VAL A 363 -6.41 -9.90 -5.07
C VAL A 363 -7.01 -10.02 -3.67
N PHE A 364 -6.36 -9.40 -2.69
CA PHE A 364 -6.82 -9.37 -1.30
C PHE A 364 -6.23 -8.19 -0.54
N ILE A 365 -6.78 -7.90 0.64
CA ILE A 365 -6.29 -6.85 1.54
C ILE A 365 -5.02 -7.36 2.23
N PRO A 366 -3.86 -6.69 2.10
CA PRO A 366 -2.59 -7.24 2.53
C PRO A 366 -2.42 -7.36 4.05
N ASN A 367 -3.01 -6.45 4.83
CA ASN A 367 -2.70 -6.36 6.26
C ASN A 367 -3.80 -5.66 7.07
N LYS A 368 -3.60 -5.65 8.40
CA LYS A 368 -4.56 -5.12 9.35
C LYS A 368 -4.73 -3.60 9.28
N GLU A 369 -3.67 -2.84 8.94
CA GLU A 369 -3.76 -1.39 8.79
C GLU A 369 -4.76 -1.03 7.68
N LEU A 370 -4.67 -1.69 6.54
CA LEU A 370 -5.61 -1.50 5.43
C LEU A 370 -6.97 -2.10 5.71
N MET A 371 -7.02 -3.30 6.33
CA MET A 371 -8.29 -3.92 6.71
C MET A 371 -9.17 -2.94 7.51
N ARG A 372 -8.59 -2.27 8.52
CA ARG A 372 -9.31 -1.25 9.31
C ARG A 372 -9.81 -0.10 8.44
N LYS A 373 -9.07 0.29 7.41
CA LYS A 373 -9.50 1.35 6.50
C LYS A 373 -10.69 0.94 5.64
N PHE A 374 -10.69 -0.30 5.15
CA PHE A 374 -11.84 -0.85 4.45
C PHE A 374 -13.06 -1.00 5.36
N GLU A 375 -12.87 -1.45 6.60
CA GLU A 375 -13.94 -1.49 7.62
C GLU A 375 -14.57 -0.11 7.84
N GLU A 376 -13.75 0.93 8.03
CA GLU A 376 -14.23 2.31 8.15
C GLU A 376 -14.98 2.79 6.91
N LEU A 377 -14.53 2.41 5.72
CA LEU A 377 -15.19 2.74 4.47
C LEU A 377 -16.59 2.10 4.41
N LEU A 378 -16.71 0.83 4.76
CA LEU A 378 -18.00 0.13 4.83
C LEU A 378 -18.95 0.79 5.82
N MET A 379 -18.45 1.23 6.97
CA MET A 379 -19.27 1.89 8.01
C MET A 379 -19.68 3.32 7.69
N LYS A 380 -18.93 4.06 6.86
CA LYS A 380 -19.14 5.50 6.62
C LYS A 380 -19.83 5.82 5.29
N LYS A 381 -19.78 4.93 4.29
CA LYS A 381 -20.22 5.25 2.93
C LYS A 381 -21.57 4.62 2.59
N GLU A 382 -22.65 5.42 2.78
CA GLU A 382 -24.05 5.01 2.49
C GLU A 382 -24.24 4.51 1.06
N ALA A 383 -23.45 4.99 0.09
CA ALA A 383 -23.48 4.52 -1.28
C ALA A 383 -23.16 3.00 -1.42
N LEU A 384 -22.58 2.35 -0.40
CA LEU A 384 -22.38 0.91 -0.36
C LEU A 384 -23.67 0.11 -0.05
N GLY A 385 -24.82 0.80 0.13
CA GLY A 385 -26.14 0.17 0.24
C GLY A 385 -26.23 -0.80 1.42
N TYR A 386 -26.72 -2.02 1.16
CA TYR A 386 -26.99 -3.00 2.21
C TYR A 386 -25.73 -3.41 3.01
N ILE A 387 -24.54 -3.42 2.41
CA ILE A 387 -23.29 -3.73 3.12
C ILE A 387 -22.99 -2.68 4.19
N HIS A 388 -23.23 -1.39 3.87
CA HIS A 388 -23.12 -0.33 4.85
C HIS A 388 -24.14 -0.50 6.00
N ASN A 389 -25.39 -0.87 5.66
CA ASN A 389 -26.42 -1.10 6.65
C ASN A 389 -26.06 -2.26 7.60
N LEU A 390 -25.55 -3.38 7.06
CA LEU A 390 -25.04 -4.49 7.87
C LEU A 390 -23.90 -4.07 8.80
N ALA A 391 -22.92 -3.33 8.29
CA ALA A 391 -21.82 -2.84 9.10
C ALA A 391 -22.33 -1.93 10.25
N LYS A 392 -23.33 -1.09 10.00
CA LYS A 392 -23.98 -0.26 11.04
C LYS A 392 -24.68 -1.08 12.12
N GLU A 393 -25.38 -2.15 11.76
CA GLU A 393 -26.08 -3.02 12.71
C GLU A 393 -25.13 -3.90 13.54
N SER A 394 -23.83 -3.88 13.25
CA SER A 394 -22.86 -4.79 13.87
C SER A 394 -22.72 -4.63 15.40
N ALA A 395 -22.91 -3.41 15.93
CA ALA A 395 -22.91 -3.21 17.37
C ALA A 395 -24.16 -3.83 18.03
N LYS A 396 -25.32 -3.75 17.38
CA LYS A 396 -26.57 -4.35 17.83
C LYS A 396 -26.50 -5.89 17.79
N MET A 397 -25.92 -6.44 16.72
CA MET A 397 -25.70 -7.89 16.57
C MET A 397 -24.83 -8.45 17.69
N LEU A 398 -23.70 -7.79 18.00
CA LEU A 398 -22.84 -8.22 19.11
C LEU A 398 -23.57 -8.18 20.46
N ASN A 399 -24.33 -7.10 20.73
CA ASN A 399 -25.08 -6.99 21.98
C ASN A 399 -26.19 -8.05 22.10
N ALA A 400 -26.90 -8.33 21.00
CA ALA A 400 -27.91 -9.39 20.93
C ALA A 400 -27.28 -10.77 21.22
N THR A 401 -26.12 -11.07 20.61
CA THR A 401 -25.38 -12.31 20.87
C THR A 401 -25.01 -12.47 22.35
N LEU A 402 -24.45 -11.42 22.97
CA LEU A 402 -24.06 -11.47 24.38
C LEU A 402 -25.25 -11.60 25.34
N ALA A 403 -26.42 -11.10 24.92
CA ALA A 403 -27.68 -11.23 25.65
C ALA A 403 -28.42 -12.55 25.38
N GLY A 404 -28.06 -13.30 24.33
CA GLY A 404 -28.80 -14.47 23.87
C GLY A 404 -30.11 -14.14 23.16
N ASP A 405 -30.25 -12.92 22.63
CA ASP A 405 -31.42 -12.43 21.89
C ASP A 405 -31.35 -12.89 20.42
N THR A 406 -31.78 -14.12 20.18
CA THR A 406 -31.74 -14.76 18.87
C THR A 406 -32.71 -14.11 17.88
N GLU A 407 -33.86 -13.58 18.33
CA GLU A 407 -34.84 -12.91 17.49
C GLU A 407 -34.23 -11.66 16.83
N THR A 408 -33.52 -10.83 17.60
CA THR A 408 -32.78 -9.68 17.06
C THR A 408 -31.67 -10.11 16.10
N MET A 409 -30.93 -11.19 16.41
CA MET A 409 -29.88 -11.72 15.52
C MET A 409 -30.46 -12.17 14.18
N GLU A 410 -31.51 -12.96 14.18
CA GLU A 410 -32.25 -13.44 13.00
C GLU A 410 -32.77 -12.28 12.16
N GLY A 411 -33.43 -11.30 12.83
CA GLY A 411 -33.97 -10.11 12.17
C GLY A 411 -32.90 -9.28 11.45
N ILE A 412 -31.70 -9.14 12.00
CA ILE A 412 -30.57 -8.44 11.34
C ILE A 412 -30.14 -9.21 10.09
N LEU A 413 -29.98 -10.53 10.20
CA LEU A 413 -29.54 -11.37 9.08
C LEU A 413 -30.59 -11.44 7.97
N ASP A 414 -31.87 -11.60 8.31
CA ASP A 414 -32.98 -11.65 7.35
C ASP A 414 -33.21 -10.30 6.66
N HIS A 415 -33.09 -9.19 7.39
CA HIS A 415 -33.15 -7.85 6.81
C HIS A 415 -32.05 -7.67 5.75
N ALA A 416 -30.85 -8.15 6.04
CA ALA A 416 -29.75 -8.15 5.10
C ALA A 416 -30.03 -8.93 3.83
N HIS A 417 -30.71 -10.08 3.97
CA HIS A 417 -31.02 -10.95 2.84
C HIS A 417 -32.17 -10.41 1.98
N ASN A 418 -33.15 -9.74 2.59
CA ASN A 418 -34.43 -9.40 1.93
C ASN A 418 -34.49 -7.99 1.33
N THR A 419 -33.57 -7.09 1.68
CA THR A 419 -33.68 -5.66 1.33
C THR A 419 -33.17 -5.27 -0.04
N GLU A 420 -32.29 -6.08 -0.65
CA GLU A 420 -31.80 -5.83 -2.02
C GLU A 420 -31.46 -7.16 -2.69
N THR A 421 -31.40 -7.20 -4.03
CA THR A 421 -30.93 -8.38 -4.78
C THR A 421 -29.58 -8.82 -4.23
N PRO A 422 -29.48 -9.98 -3.59
CA PRO A 422 -28.25 -10.34 -2.91
C PRO A 422 -27.13 -10.52 -3.93
N ILE A 423 -26.08 -9.74 -3.77
CA ILE A 423 -24.83 -9.90 -4.54
C ILE A 423 -24.17 -11.23 -4.13
N LEU A 424 -24.42 -11.67 -2.89
CA LEU A 424 -23.99 -12.97 -2.37
C LEU A 424 -25.19 -13.92 -2.40
N SER A 425 -25.05 -15.02 -3.09
CA SER A 425 -26.17 -15.95 -3.38
C SER A 425 -26.49 -16.89 -2.21
N TYR A 426 -25.72 -16.88 -1.12
CA TYR A 426 -25.82 -17.80 0.02
C TYR A 426 -25.83 -19.30 -0.35
N ASN A 427 -25.19 -19.62 -1.48
CA ASN A 427 -25.11 -21.01 -1.91
C ASN A 427 -24.07 -21.81 -1.15
N TYR A 428 -23.08 -21.11 -0.56
CA TYR A 428 -21.93 -21.70 0.13
C TYR A 428 -21.72 -21.08 1.51
N GLU A 429 -21.11 -21.84 2.43
CA GLU A 429 -20.78 -21.39 3.78
C GLU A 429 -19.84 -20.16 3.78
N THR A 430 -18.98 -20.02 2.76
CA THR A 430 -18.10 -18.85 2.60
C THR A 430 -18.85 -17.53 2.44
N GLU A 431 -19.98 -17.55 1.73
CA GLU A 431 -20.84 -16.36 1.53
C GLU A 431 -21.58 -16.00 2.84
N LEU A 432 -22.10 -17.00 3.55
CA LEU A 432 -22.69 -16.81 4.88
C LEU A 432 -21.64 -16.29 5.86
N ALA A 433 -20.40 -16.82 5.82
CA ALA A 433 -19.30 -16.36 6.64
C ALA A 433 -18.93 -14.90 6.37
N ALA A 434 -18.99 -14.43 5.12
CA ALA A 434 -18.77 -13.04 4.76
C ALA A 434 -19.82 -12.11 5.39
N ILE A 435 -21.10 -12.49 5.33
CA ILE A 435 -22.19 -11.74 5.97
C ILE A 435 -22.00 -11.69 7.50
N VAL A 436 -21.67 -12.83 8.12
CA VAL A 436 -21.41 -12.89 9.56
C VAL A 436 -20.23 -11.98 9.93
N ASN A 437 -19.18 -11.94 9.13
CA ASN A 437 -18.08 -11.00 9.33
C ASN A 437 -18.54 -9.53 9.33
N LEU A 438 -19.44 -9.16 8.43
CA LEU A 438 -19.97 -7.79 8.35
C LEU A 438 -20.83 -7.44 9.56
N VAL A 439 -21.75 -8.32 9.94
CA VAL A 439 -22.65 -8.08 11.08
C VAL A 439 -21.91 -8.14 12.44
N TYR A 440 -20.69 -8.61 12.48
CA TYR A 440 -19.82 -8.55 13.67
C TYR A 440 -18.64 -7.59 13.52
N LEU A 441 -18.67 -6.67 12.56
CA LEU A 441 -17.55 -5.78 12.27
C LEU A 441 -17.10 -4.99 13.52
N SER A 442 -18.04 -4.42 14.28
CA SER A 442 -17.76 -3.67 15.52
C SER A 442 -17.19 -4.55 16.64
N ALA A 443 -17.36 -5.88 16.56
CA ALA A 443 -16.80 -6.78 17.56
C ALA A 443 -15.26 -6.73 17.57
N ARG A 444 -14.63 -6.38 16.45
CA ARG A 444 -13.16 -6.28 16.32
C ARG A 444 -12.54 -5.24 17.25
N ASP A 445 -13.31 -4.25 17.71
CA ASP A 445 -12.85 -3.28 18.71
C ASP A 445 -12.66 -3.92 20.09
N LYS A 446 -13.48 -4.91 20.42
CA LYS A 446 -13.51 -5.58 21.73
C LYS A 446 -12.89 -6.97 21.73
N TYR A 447 -12.82 -7.61 20.57
CA TYR A 447 -12.38 -9.00 20.39
C TYR A 447 -11.25 -9.09 19.35
N ARG A 448 -10.42 -10.13 19.50
CA ARG A 448 -9.59 -10.68 18.42
C ARG A 448 -10.39 -11.84 17.83
N ILE A 449 -10.75 -11.71 16.55
CA ILE A 449 -11.55 -12.72 15.84
C ILE A 449 -10.62 -13.56 14.99
N GLU A 450 -10.70 -14.88 15.13
CA GLU A 450 -10.00 -15.86 14.29
C GLU A 450 -11.03 -16.66 13.50
N ARG A 451 -10.77 -16.85 12.19
CA ARG A 451 -11.56 -17.70 11.28
C ARG A 451 -10.85 -19.03 11.06
N GLU A 452 -11.64 -20.09 10.80
CA GLU A 452 -11.15 -21.45 10.50
C GLU A 452 -10.02 -21.89 11.47
N SER A 453 -10.15 -21.47 12.70
CA SER A 453 -9.13 -21.74 13.71
C SER A 453 -9.15 -23.21 14.10
N LYS A 454 -7.98 -23.85 14.12
CA LYS A 454 -7.85 -25.22 14.63
C LYS A 454 -8.17 -25.23 16.12
N ALA A 455 -9.29 -25.83 16.48
CA ALA A 455 -9.78 -25.90 17.82
C ALA A 455 -10.11 -27.36 18.19
N GLY A 456 -9.64 -27.83 19.33
CA GLY A 456 -9.93 -29.21 19.79
C GLY A 456 -9.61 -30.26 18.72
N LYS A 457 -10.65 -30.95 18.23
CA LYS A 457 -10.55 -32.04 17.23
C LYS A 457 -10.92 -31.61 15.80
N GLY A 458 -11.03 -30.31 15.52
CA GLY A 458 -11.45 -29.82 14.20
C GLY A 458 -11.15 -28.35 13.97
N PHE A 459 -11.81 -27.76 12.98
CA PHE A 459 -11.80 -26.33 12.69
C PHE A 459 -13.16 -25.75 13.04
N VAL A 460 -13.18 -24.55 13.59
CA VAL A 460 -14.36 -23.76 13.92
C VAL A 460 -14.40 -22.54 13.01
N ASP A 461 -15.60 -22.12 12.57
CA ASP A 461 -15.72 -21.01 11.63
C ASP A 461 -15.23 -19.70 12.21
N PHE A 462 -15.61 -19.38 13.47
CA PHE A 462 -15.14 -18.17 14.16
C PHE A 462 -14.92 -18.39 15.63
N ILE A 463 -13.82 -17.83 16.16
CA ILE A 463 -13.56 -17.67 17.60
C ILE A 463 -13.31 -16.21 17.91
N PHE A 464 -14.03 -15.67 18.89
CA PHE A 464 -13.87 -14.32 19.38
C PHE A 464 -13.18 -14.35 20.76
N TYR A 465 -11.90 -13.99 20.77
CA TYR A 465 -11.11 -13.86 21.97
C TYR A 465 -11.25 -12.44 22.53
N PRO A 466 -11.83 -12.24 23.72
CA PRO A 466 -12.00 -10.89 24.24
C PRO A 466 -10.64 -10.26 24.60
N LYS A 467 -10.51 -8.95 24.33
CA LYS A 467 -9.33 -8.17 24.72
C LYS A 467 -9.25 -7.97 26.24
N LYS A 468 -10.39 -8.02 26.93
CA LYS A 468 -10.49 -8.01 28.39
C LYS A 468 -10.71 -9.44 28.88
N LYS A 469 -9.92 -9.87 29.85
CA LYS A 469 -9.92 -11.27 30.35
C LYS A 469 -11.23 -11.70 31.02
N ASP A 470 -11.98 -10.74 31.54
CA ASP A 470 -13.26 -10.93 32.24
C ASP A 470 -14.49 -10.82 31.33
N ALA A 471 -14.30 -10.53 30.05
CA ALA A 471 -15.39 -10.47 29.09
C ALA A 471 -15.70 -11.85 28.48
N ASP A 472 -16.93 -12.01 27.98
CA ASP A 472 -17.43 -13.26 27.43
C ASP A 472 -16.66 -13.67 26.17
N CYS A 473 -16.36 -14.95 26.05
CA CYS A 473 -15.78 -15.57 24.86
C CYS A 473 -16.90 -16.09 23.95
N ILE A 474 -16.71 -16.01 22.62
CA ILE A 474 -17.72 -16.50 21.67
C ILE A 474 -17.08 -17.52 20.73
N ILE A 475 -17.75 -18.65 20.53
CA ILE A 475 -17.46 -19.65 19.52
C ILE A 475 -18.66 -19.71 18.58
N LEU A 476 -18.45 -19.48 17.30
CA LEU A 476 -19.53 -19.39 16.33
C LEU A 476 -19.31 -20.41 15.21
N GLU A 477 -20.35 -21.16 14.89
CA GLU A 477 -20.38 -22.18 13.85
C GLU A 477 -21.56 -21.91 12.90
N LEU A 478 -21.34 -22.07 11.60
CA LEU A 478 -22.30 -21.81 10.53
C LEU A 478 -22.85 -23.11 9.98
N LYS A 479 -24.09 -23.09 9.52
CA LYS A 479 -24.70 -24.19 8.80
C LYS A 479 -25.58 -23.68 7.65
N ILE A 480 -25.62 -24.45 6.56
CA ILE A 480 -26.55 -24.23 5.47
C ILE A 480 -27.45 -25.47 5.36
N ASP A 481 -28.76 -25.25 5.24
CA ASP A 481 -29.79 -26.31 5.18
C ASP A 481 -29.75 -27.30 6.34
N ARG A 482 -29.26 -26.86 7.50
CA ARG A 482 -29.20 -27.60 8.77
C ARG A 482 -29.66 -26.70 9.92
N SER A 483 -29.86 -27.28 11.09
CA SER A 483 -30.32 -26.50 12.26
C SER A 483 -29.17 -25.80 13.00
N PRO A 484 -29.42 -24.69 13.69
CA PRO A 484 -28.43 -24.07 14.56
C PRO A 484 -28.09 -24.96 15.77
N ASP A 485 -28.94 -25.93 16.12
CA ASP A 485 -28.67 -26.95 17.14
C ASP A 485 -27.48 -27.84 16.74
N GLU A 486 -27.43 -28.25 15.45
CA GLU A 486 -26.30 -29.05 14.94
C GLU A 486 -24.98 -28.28 15.02
N ALA A 487 -25.00 -26.96 14.83
CA ALA A 487 -23.82 -26.10 15.01
C ALA A 487 -23.36 -26.12 16.50
N ILE A 488 -24.30 -25.98 17.44
CA ILE A 488 -24.01 -26.06 18.89
C ILE A 488 -23.45 -27.42 19.26
N GLU A 489 -24.07 -28.53 18.78
CA GLU A 489 -23.57 -29.87 19.04
C GLU A 489 -22.16 -30.08 18.47
N GLN A 490 -21.86 -29.59 17.28
CA GLN A 490 -20.50 -29.63 16.72
C GLN A 490 -19.49 -28.90 17.61
N ILE A 491 -19.82 -27.71 18.13
CA ILE A 491 -18.97 -26.96 19.06
C ILE A 491 -18.66 -27.80 20.31
N LYS A 492 -19.65 -28.51 20.86
CA LYS A 492 -19.49 -29.37 22.05
C LYS A 492 -18.67 -30.62 21.73
N GLU A 493 -19.04 -31.36 20.69
CA GLU A 493 -18.39 -32.62 20.30
C GLU A 493 -16.90 -32.43 19.97
N LYS A 494 -16.57 -31.37 19.28
CA LYS A 494 -15.20 -31.01 18.91
C LYS A 494 -14.42 -30.33 20.04
N ASN A 495 -15.12 -30.01 21.16
CA ASN A 495 -14.54 -29.41 22.37
C ASN A 495 -13.77 -28.11 22.12
N TYR A 496 -14.33 -27.23 21.29
CA TYR A 496 -13.70 -25.97 20.91
C TYR A 496 -13.47 -25.02 22.10
N ALA A 497 -14.21 -25.17 23.19
CA ALA A 497 -14.03 -24.43 24.45
C ALA A 497 -12.63 -24.57 25.06
N LEU A 498 -11.87 -25.63 24.70
CA LEU A 498 -10.50 -25.82 25.19
C LEU A 498 -9.55 -24.66 24.81
N ASN A 499 -9.86 -23.90 23.74
CA ASN A 499 -9.05 -22.75 23.33
C ASN A 499 -9.01 -21.62 24.38
N PHE A 500 -10.00 -21.58 25.28
CA PHE A 500 -10.08 -20.57 26.34
C PHE A 500 -9.52 -21.07 27.67
N LYS A 501 -9.24 -22.39 27.79
CA LYS A 501 -8.61 -22.98 28.98
C LYS A 501 -7.09 -22.80 28.85
N GLY A 502 -6.44 -22.37 29.92
CA GLY A 502 -4.99 -22.35 30.01
C GLY A 502 -4.38 -23.74 29.75
N ARG A 503 -3.12 -23.80 29.33
CA ARG A 503 -2.39 -25.07 29.19
C ARG A 503 -2.36 -25.82 30.55
N LEU A 504 -2.18 -27.12 30.50
CA LEU A 504 -2.14 -27.96 31.70
C LEU A 504 -1.20 -27.35 32.76
N GLY A 505 -1.76 -26.90 33.89
CA GLY A 505 -1.02 -26.23 34.97
C GLY A 505 -1.02 -24.68 34.93
N GLU A 506 -1.59 -24.06 33.93
CA GLU A 506 -1.78 -22.60 33.86
C GLU A 506 -3.22 -22.23 34.27
N LYS A 507 -3.39 -21.09 34.97
CA LYS A 507 -4.73 -20.54 35.22
C LYS A 507 -5.37 -20.17 33.90
N SER A 508 -6.70 -20.39 33.75
CA SER A 508 -7.47 -19.96 32.58
C SER A 508 -7.16 -18.48 32.25
N GLU A 509 -6.84 -18.19 31.00
CA GLU A 509 -6.55 -16.84 30.57
C GLU A 509 -7.81 -15.96 30.57
N TYR A 510 -8.98 -16.60 30.40
CA TYR A 510 -10.28 -15.92 30.30
C TYR A 510 -11.20 -16.40 31.43
N THR A 511 -11.90 -15.46 32.05
CA THR A 511 -12.79 -15.70 33.20
C THR A 511 -14.26 -15.39 32.92
N GLY A 512 -14.59 -14.82 31.76
CA GLY A 512 -15.96 -14.59 31.31
C GLY A 512 -16.66 -15.88 30.86
N ARG A 513 -17.96 -15.79 30.55
CA ARG A 513 -18.73 -16.90 29.99
C ARG A 513 -18.17 -17.35 28.65
N ILE A 514 -18.38 -18.63 28.31
CA ILE A 514 -18.12 -19.13 26.96
C ILE A 514 -19.47 -19.36 26.27
N LEU A 515 -19.74 -18.55 25.23
CA LEU A 515 -20.98 -18.63 24.47
C LEU A 515 -20.74 -19.44 23.19
N ALA A 516 -21.49 -20.51 23.00
CA ALA A 516 -21.59 -21.22 21.73
C ALA A 516 -22.74 -20.60 20.93
N VAL A 517 -22.45 -20.20 19.69
CA VAL A 517 -23.40 -19.54 18.78
C VAL A 517 -23.52 -20.38 17.51
N GLY A 518 -24.71 -20.83 17.20
CA GLY A 518 -25.05 -21.48 15.94
C GLY A 518 -25.84 -20.48 15.08
N ILE A 519 -25.40 -20.27 13.85
CA ILE A 519 -26.15 -19.50 12.83
C ILE A 519 -26.39 -20.44 11.65
N SER A 520 -27.64 -20.57 11.24
CA SER A 520 -27.98 -21.34 10.07
C SER A 520 -28.81 -20.54 9.06
N TYR A 521 -28.69 -20.92 7.79
CA TYR A 521 -29.51 -20.39 6.70
C TYR A 521 -30.16 -21.52 5.93
N SER A 522 -31.47 -21.40 5.70
CA SER A 522 -32.23 -22.34 4.87
C SER A 522 -32.44 -21.80 3.48
N LYS A 523 -31.95 -22.53 2.46
CA LYS A 523 -32.16 -22.20 1.04
C LYS A 523 -33.63 -22.33 0.62
N GLU A 524 -34.39 -23.20 1.27
CA GLU A 524 -35.82 -23.43 0.97
C GLU A 524 -36.68 -22.28 1.51
N THR A 525 -36.54 -21.95 2.78
CA THR A 525 -37.39 -20.93 3.43
C THR A 525 -36.84 -19.50 3.28
N LYS A 526 -35.57 -19.34 2.94
CA LYS A 526 -34.85 -18.07 2.83
C LYS A 526 -34.73 -17.31 4.16
N TYR A 527 -34.79 -18.00 5.30
CA TYR A 527 -34.66 -17.44 6.63
C TYR A 527 -33.39 -17.94 7.33
N HIS A 528 -32.92 -17.09 8.23
CA HIS A 528 -31.85 -17.44 9.18
C HIS A 528 -32.48 -17.95 10.48
N SER A 529 -31.74 -18.82 11.15
CA SER A 529 -32.06 -19.27 12.49
C SER A 529 -30.80 -19.22 13.35
N CYS A 530 -30.94 -18.70 14.56
CA CYS A 530 -29.85 -18.49 15.49
C CYS A 530 -30.07 -19.24 16.80
N LYS A 531 -28.99 -19.71 17.42
CA LYS A 531 -29.02 -20.26 18.76
C LYS A 531 -27.78 -19.81 19.52
N VAL A 532 -27.99 -19.38 20.75
CA VAL A 532 -26.92 -19.04 21.70
C VAL A 532 -27.03 -19.93 22.92
N GLN A 533 -25.96 -20.57 23.32
CA GLN A 533 -25.90 -21.41 24.51
C GLN A 533 -24.63 -21.15 25.29
N GLU A 534 -24.77 -20.93 26.59
CA GLU A 534 -23.63 -20.88 27.50
C GLU A 534 -23.07 -22.30 27.69
N LEU A 535 -21.76 -22.45 27.50
CA LEU A 535 -21.06 -23.69 27.79
C LEU A 535 -20.58 -23.66 29.23
N THR A 536 -21.00 -24.66 30.01
CA THR A 536 -20.44 -24.89 31.37
C THR A 536 -18.96 -25.21 31.26
N GLN A 537 -18.14 -24.49 32.03
CA GLN A 537 -16.68 -24.67 32.08
C GLN A 537 -16.26 -26.06 32.56
#